data_26cc902be7940a87baed8ac2575c8535
#
_entry.id   26cc902be7940a87baed8ac2575c8535
#
_cell.length_a   1.000
_cell.length_b   1.000
_cell.length_c   1.000
_cell.angle_alpha   90.00
_cell.angle_beta   90.00
_cell.angle_gamma   90.00
#
_symmetry.space_group_name_H-M   'P 1'
#
loop_
_entity.id
_entity.type
_entity.pdbx_description
1 polymer ?
#
loop_
_entity_poly.entity_id
_entity_poly.type
_entity_poly.pdbx_seq_one_letter_code
_entity_poly.pdbx_strand_id
1 'polypeptide(L)'
;WQMGEEKGLWGSEWFTNHPTVSRDSIVADLNLDMVGRGAATDITGKNKAGEELKGASNYLQLVGSRRLSTELGDIAENVNSSEPVPFTFDYSMDANGHPQNIYCRSDHANYARYGIPVIFFTTGGHADYHQVTDEPQYIQYEHMARVDKLVFDIATHVADLDHRVMVDKTK
;
A
#
# COMPACT_ATOMS: atom_id res chain seq x y z
N TRP A 1 -12.08 -4.48 7.26
CA TRP A 1 -11.13 -5.14 8.18
C TRP A 1 -10.86 -6.55 7.68
N GLN A 2 -9.61 -6.80 7.28
CA GLN A 2 -9.17 -8.14 6.89
C GLN A 2 -8.42 -8.74 8.08
N MET A 3 -8.87 -9.86 8.59
CA MET A 3 -8.25 -10.51 9.74
C MET A 3 -7.42 -11.70 9.32
N GLY A 4 -6.33 -11.97 10.05
CA GLY A 4 -5.49 -13.13 9.80
C GLY A 4 -4.46 -12.95 8.69
N GLU A 5 -4.05 -11.70 8.40
CA GLU A 5 -2.97 -11.41 7.46
C GLU A 5 -1.71 -12.18 7.85
N GLU A 6 -1.27 -12.04 9.11
CA GLU A 6 -0.10 -12.71 9.71
C GLU A 6 -0.20 -14.25 9.73
N LYS A 7 -1.36 -14.80 9.43
CA LYS A 7 -1.61 -16.25 9.32
C LYS A 7 -1.61 -16.75 7.88
N GLY A 8 -1.27 -15.88 6.92
CA GLY A 8 -1.23 -16.19 5.50
C GLY A 8 -2.37 -15.58 4.71
N LEU A 9 -2.72 -14.33 4.99
CA LEU A 9 -3.72 -13.54 4.27
C LEU A 9 -5.14 -14.14 4.32
N TRP A 10 -5.48 -14.86 5.39
CA TRP A 10 -6.73 -15.65 5.46
C TRP A 10 -7.99 -14.82 5.29
N GLY A 11 -8.03 -13.61 5.84
CA GLY A 11 -9.21 -12.74 5.77
C GLY A 11 -9.47 -12.25 4.36
N SER A 12 -8.46 -11.71 3.69
CA SER A 12 -8.56 -11.24 2.32
C SER A 12 -8.79 -12.40 1.33
N GLU A 13 -8.14 -13.54 1.56
CA GLU A 13 -8.38 -14.73 0.75
C GLU A 13 -9.82 -15.21 0.87
N TRP A 14 -10.33 -15.30 2.12
CA TRP A 14 -11.71 -15.73 2.33
C TRP A 14 -12.70 -14.75 1.70
N PHE A 15 -12.53 -13.44 1.95
CA PHE A 15 -13.43 -12.42 1.40
C PHE A 15 -13.42 -12.40 -0.13
N THR A 16 -12.26 -12.47 -0.76
CA THR A 16 -12.17 -12.44 -2.23
C THR A 16 -12.69 -13.71 -2.87
N ASN A 17 -12.67 -14.86 -2.17
CA ASN A 17 -13.31 -16.09 -2.61
C ASN A 17 -14.84 -16.10 -2.36
N HIS A 18 -15.31 -15.45 -1.29
CA HIS A 18 -16.70 -15.42 -0.83
C HIS A 18 -17.16 -13.98 -0.57
N PRO A 19 -17.11 -13.10 -1.56
CA PRO A 19 -17.40 -11.68 -1.33
C PRO A 19 -18.87 -11.45 -0.99
N THR A 20 -19.11 -10.53 -0.07
CA THR A 20 -20.47 -10.12 0.32
C THR A 20 -21.16 -9.21 -0.70
N VAL A 21 -20.38 -8.74 -1.67
CA VAL A 21 -20.84 -7.97 -2.86
C VAL A 21 -20.29 -8.63 -4.11
N SER A 22 -20.87 -8.37 -5.27
CA SER A 22 -20.24 -8.88 -6.52
C SER A 22 -18.80 -8.40 -6.64
N ARG A 23 -17.87 -9.29 -6.99
CA ARG A 23 -16.48 -8.88 -7.29
C ARG A 23 -16.41 -7.80 -8.36
N ASP A 24 -17.33 -7.83 -9.32
CA ASP A 24 -17.42 -6.82 -10.36
C ASP A 24 -17.82 -5.44 -9.81
N SER A 25 -18.33 -5.36 -8.58
CA SER A 25 -18.61 -4.10 -7.89
C SER A 25 -17.40 -3.56 -7.11
N ILE A 26 -16.34 -4.33 -6.96
CA ILE A 26 -15.11 -3.89 -6.30
C ILE A 26 -14.23 -3.23 -7.36
N VAL A 27 -14.08 -1.92 -7.31
CA VAL A 27 -13.41 -1.13 -8.36
C VAL A 27 -11.92 -0.96 -8.13
N ALA A 28 -11.49 -0.97 -6.87
CA ALA A 28 -10.09 -0.91 -6.45
C ALA A 28 -9.94 -1.45 -5.02
N ASP A 29 -8.73 -1.80 -4.63
CA ASP A 29 -8.33 -2.08 -3.25
C ASP A 29 -7.19 -1.12 -2.86
N LEU A 30 -7.38 -0.40 -1.77
CA LEU A 30 -6.42 0.54 -1.20
C LEU A 30 -5.97 -0.04 0.15
N ASN A 31 -4.88 -0.76 0.12
CA ASN A 31 -4.34 -1.50 1.26
C ASN A 31 -3.33 -0.66 2.03
N LEU A 32 -3.56 -0.47 3.33
CA LEU A 32 -2.61 0.16 4.24
C LEU A 32 -2.03 -0.90 5.17
N ASP A 33 -0.72 -1.06 5.11
CA ASP A 33 -0.01 -1.99 5.95
C ASP A 33 1.36 -1.40 6.30
N MET A 34 1.72 -1.38 7.59
CA MET A 34 2.96 -0.81 8.10
C MET A 34 3.13 0.68 7.77
N VAL A 35 2.10 1.49 8.03
CA VAL A 35 2.14 2.95 7.82
C VAL A 35 2.37 3.76 9.10
N GLY A 36 2.51 3.08 10.24
CA GLY A 36 2.73 3.69 11.55
C GLY A 36 4.19 4.09 11.85
N ARG A 37 5.14 3.65 11.06
CA ARG A 37 6.57 3.95 11.19
C ARG A 37 7.04 4.61 9.88
N GLY A 38 8.26 5.10 9.82
CA GLY A 38 8.80 5.59 8.55
C GLY A 38 9.58 6.89 8.61
N ALA A 39 9.73 7.54 9.77
CA ALA A 39 10.66 8.64 9.89
C ALA A 39 12.11 8.19 9.63
N ALA A 40 12.95 9.11 9.24
CA ALA A 40 14.36 8.84 9.01
C ALA A 40 15.09 8.25 10.22
N THR A 41 14.54 8.47 11.43
CA THR A 41 15.05 7.92 12.68
C THR A 41 14.65 6.46 12.93
N ASP A 42 13.57 5.99 12.32
CA ASP A 42 13.06 4.62 12.48
C ASP A 42 13.70 3.65 11.50
N ILE A 43 13.86 4.10 10.28
CA ILE A 43 14.38 3.27 9.20
C ILE A 43 15.86 3.56 9.05
N THR A 44 16.66 2.88 9.85
CA THR A 44 18.12 2.94 9.82
C THR A 44 18.69 1.59 9.44
N GLY A 45 19.85 1.62 8.76
CA GLY A 45 20.57 0.41 8.40
C GLY A 45 20.44 0.05 6.93
N LYS A 46 20.78 -1.19 6.62
CA LYS A 46 20.81 -1.70 5.25
C LYS A 46 19.97 -2.97 5.14
N ASN A 47 19.32 -3.14 4.01
CA ASN A 47 18.66 -4.39 3.68
C ASN A 47 19.69 -5.51 3.39
N LYS A 48 19.21 -6.74 3.15
CA LYS A 48 20.09 -7.88 2.83
C LYS A 48 20.91 -7.69 1.55
N ALA A 49 20.50 -6.78 0.66
CA ALA A 49 21.24 -6.44 -0.56
C ALA A 49 22.32 -5.36 -0.33
N GLY A 50 22.42 -4.81 0.90
CA GLY A 50 23.37 -3.78 1.25
C GLY A 50 22.90 -2.35 0.91
N GLU A 51 21.67 -2.18 0.44
CA GLU A 51 21.08 -0.89 0.15
C GLU A 51 20.62 -0.23 1.45
N GLU A 52 20.81 1.08 1.57
CA GLU A 52 20.31 1.81 2.74
C GLU A 52 18.79 1.82 2.77
N LEU A 53 18.23 1.53 3.95
CA LEU A 53 16.81 1.69 4.21
C LEU A 53 16.48 3.18 4.19
N LYS A 54 15.40 3.52 3.48
CA LYS A 54 14.96 4.90 3.33
C LYS A 54 13.81 5.17 4.28
N GLY A 55 13.88 6.30 4.96
CA GLY A 55 12.79 6.80 5.76
C GLY A 55 12.86 8.32 5.84
N ALA A 56 11.73 8.97 5.81
CA ALA A 56 11.59 10.41 5.98
C ALA A 56 10.15 10.75 6.37
N SER A 57 9.92 11.92 6.96
CA SER A 57 8.58 12.36 7.38
C SER A 57 7.55 12.45 6.25
N ASN A 58 8.01 12.51 5.01
CA ASN A 58 7.17 12.54 3.82
C ASN A 58 7.41 11.35 2.88
N TYR A 59 8.03 10.26 3.37
CA TYR A 59 8.29 9.05 2.61
C TYR A 59 7.08 8.12 2.63
N LEU A 60 6.74 7.55 1.47
CA LEU A 60 5.70 6.53 1.33
C LEU A 60 6.00 5.63 0.14
N GLN A 61 5.98 4.32 0.34
CA GLN A 61 6.08 3.35 -0.76
C GLN A 61 4.70 3.03 -1.33
N LEU A 62 4.63 2.93 -2.64
CA LEU A 62 3.47 2.45 -3.38
C LEU A 62 3.85 1.18 -4.13
N VAL A 63 3.08 0.11 -3.89
CA VAL A 63 3.27 -1.16 -4.58
C VAL A 63 1.98 -1.53 -5.31
N GLY A 64 2.10 -1.88 -6.57
CA GLY A 64 0.96 -2.29 -7.41
C GLY A 64 0.17 -1.17 -8.06
N SER A 65 0.44 0.09 -7.73
CA SER A 65 -0.38 1.25 -8.14
C SER A 65 -0.59 1.37 -9.65
N ARG A 66 0.34 0.87 -10.45
CA ARG A 66 0.29 0.90 -11.92
C ARG A 66 0.39 -0.48 -12.55
N ARG A 67 0.24 -1.56 -11.79
CA ARG A 67 0.39 -2.92 -12.34
C ARG A 67 -0.79 -3.37 -13.17
N LEU A 68 -2.00 -3.01 -12.76
CA LEU A 68 -3.24 -3.35 -13.46
C LEU A 68 -3.94 -2.14 -14.07
N SER A 69 -3.70 -0.95 -13.52
CA SER A 69 -4.36 0.29 -13.91
C SER A 69 -3.38 1.46 -13.94
N THR A 70 -3.18 2.05 -15.08
CA THR A 70 -2.45 3.32 -15.19
C THR A 70 -3.25 4.44 -14.53
N GLU A 71 -4.55 4.47 -14.74
CA GLU A 71 -5.46 5.48 -14.18
C GLU A 71 -5.39 5.55 -12.65
N LEU A 72 -5.44 4.40 -11.95
CA LEU A 72 -5.35 4.38 -10.49
C LEU A 72 -4.04 5.00 -9.98
N GLY A 73 -2.93 4.70 -10.65
CA GLY A 73 -1.65 5.31 -10.34
C GLY A 73 -1.61 6.81 -10.60
N ASP A 74 -2.22 7.28 -11.72
CA ASP A 74 -2.33 8.70 -12.04
C ASP A 74 -3.19 9.44 -11.00
N ILE A 75 -4.30 8.85 -10.58
CA ILE A 75 -5.14 9.39 -9.48
C ILE A 75 -4.31 9.57 -8.22
N ALA A 76 -3.58 8.54 -7.80
CA ALA A 76 -2.76 8.60 -6.59
C ALA A 76 -1.71 9.73 -6.65
N GLU A 77 -1.03 9.89 -7.77
CA GLU A 77 -0.03 10.95 -7.96
C GLU A 77 -0.67 12.34 -8.00
N ASN A 78 -1.81 12.50 -8.69
CA ASN A 78 -2.52 13.78 -8.78
C ASN A 78 -3.06 14.23 -7.41
N VAL A 79 -3.66 13.30 -6.65
CA VAL A 79 -4.14 13.59 -5.30
C VAL A 79 -2.96 13.98 -4.40
N ASN A 80 -1.89 13.18 -4.40
CA ASN A 80 -0.69 13.48 -3.62
C ASN A 80 -0.09 14.85 -3.96
N SER A 81 -0.03 15.21 -5.24
CA SER A 81 0.53 16.51 -5.68
C SER A 81 -0.30 17.70 -5.21
N SER A 82 -1.57 17.47 -4.87
CA SER A 82 -2.50 18.49 -4.37
C SER A 82 -2.46 18.64 -2.84
N GLU A 83 -1.76 17.74 -2.14
CA GLU A 83 -1.60 17.84 -0.70
C GLU A 83 -0.71 19.03 -0.31
N PRO A 84 -0.98 19.69 0.84
CA PRO A 84 -0.15 20.80 1.34
C PRO A 84 1.32 20.41 1.53
N VAL A 85 1.58 19.18 1.89
CA VAL A 85 2.90 18.57 2.02
C VAL A 85 2.87 17.21 1.33
N PRO A 86 3.17 17.14 0.03
CA PRO A 86 3.13 15.88 -0.71
C PRO A 86 4.11 14.84 -0.16
N PHE A 87 3.73 13.57 -0.24
CA PHE A 87 4.65 12.47 0.00
C PHE A 87 5.63 12.33 -1.16
N THR A 88 6.83 11.89 -0.85
CA THR A 88 7.76 11.37 -1.85
C THR A 88 7.45 9.89 -2.04
N PHE A 89 6.83 9.57 -3.16
CA PHE A 89 6.51 8.18 -3.49
C PHE A 89 7.76 7.40 -3.91
N ASP A 90 7.90 6.20 -3.36
CA ASP A 90 8.95 5.25 -3.73
C ASP A 90 8.31 4.00 -4.36
N TYR A 91 8.69 3.70 -5.59
CA TYR A 91 8.22 2.55 -6.36
C TYR A 91 9.26 1.44 -6.45
N SER A 92 10.37 1.54 -5.74
CA SER A 92 11.51 0.61 -5.88
C SER A 92 11.13 -0.84 -5.55
N MET A 93 10.20 -1.04 -4.61
CA MET A 93 9.71 -2.36 -4.22
C MET A 93 8.68 -2.94 -5.18
N ASP A 94 8.16 -2.14 -6.11
CA ASP A 94 7.15 -2.55 -7.09
C ASP A 94 7.75 -3.11 -8.39
N ALA A 95 9.06 -3.17 -8.50
CA ALA A 95 9.72 -3.71 -9.68
C ALA A 95 9.32 -5.19 -9.92
N ASN A 96 9.02 -5.53 -11.18
CA ASN A 96 8.75 -6.91 -11.55
C ASN A 96 9.97 -7.80 -11.25
N GLY A 97 9.74 -8.90 -10.56
CA GLY A 97 10.80 -9.82 -10.16
C GLY A 97 11.65 -9.31 -8.99
N HIS A 98 11.19 -8.30 -8.26
CA HIS A 98 11.88 -7.84 -7.06
C HIS A 98 12.10 -9.00 -6.07
N PRO A 99 13.32 -9.19 -5.53
CA PRO A 99 13.68 -10.37 -4.73
C PRO A 99 12.78 -10.59 -3.50
N GLN A 100 12.26 -9.51 -2.93
CA GLN A 100 11.38 -9.58 -1.75
C GLN A 100 9.91 -9.87 -2.11
N ASN A 101 9.55 -9.81 -3.39
CA ASN A 101 8.20 -10.07 -3.90
C ASN A 101 7.08 -9.36 -3.10
N ILE A 102 7.28 -8.09 -2.75
CA ILE A 102 6.40 -7.32 -1.87
C ILE A 102 4.97 -7.25 -2.41
N TYR A 103 4.80 -7.25 -3.74
CA TYR A 103 3.49 -7.29 -4.38
C TYR A 103 2.61 -8.48 -3.96
N CYS A 104 3.19 -9.53 -3.39
CA CYS A 104 2.45 -10.73 -2.95
C CYS A 104 2.44 -10.89 -1.41
N ARG A 105 2.83 -9.87 -0.64
CA ARG A 105 3.08 -10.04 0.78
C ARG A 105 2.12 -9.34 1.72
N SER A 106 1.02 -8.78 1.23
CA SER A 106 -0.05 -8.25 2.07
C SER A 106 -1.41 -8.51 1.42
N ASP A 107 -2.47 -8.12 2.06
CA ASP A 107 -3.87 -8.46 1.71
C ASP A 107 -4.28 -8.08 0.28
N HIS A 108 -3.70 -7.00 -0.28
CA HIS A 108 -3.94 -6.57 -1.66
C HIS A 108 -3.67 -7.67 -2.72
N ALA A 109 -2.79 -8.62 -2.41
CA ALA A 109 -2.43 -9.70 -3.33
C ALA A 109 -3.66 -10.54 -3.72
N ASN A 110 -4.57 -10.77 -2.79
CA ASN A 110 -5.78 -11.54 -3.04
C ASN A 110 -6.77 -10.81 -3.95
N TYR A 111 -6.83 -9.48 -3.90
CA TYR A 111 -7.63 -8.68 -4.83
C TYR A 111 -6.98 -8.63 -6.22
N ALA A 112 -5.69 -8.36 -6.28
CA ALA A 112 -4.92 -8.35 -7.53
C ALA A 112 -5.03 -9.67 -8.31
N ARG A 113 -5.09 -10.81 -7.61
CA ARG A 113 -5.29 -12.13 -8.20
C ARG A 113 -6.56 -12.22 -9.05
N TYR A 114 -7.61 -11.48 -8.68
CA TYR A 114 -8.86 -11.39 -9.42
C TYR A 114 -8.90 -10.27 -10.46
N GLY A 115 -7.78 -9.54 -10.65
CA GLY A 115 -7.69 -8.45 -11.61
C GLY A 115 -8.30 -7.14 -11.10
N ILE A 116 -8.52 -7.02 -9.80
CA ILE A 116 -8.93 -5.78 -9.17
C ILE A 116 -7.69 -4.90 -9.02
N PRO A 117 -7.69 -3.64 -9.52
CA PRO A 117 -6.59 -2.71 -9.32
C PRO A 117 -6.31 -2.48 -7.84
N VAL A 118 -5.05 -2.44 -7.47
CA VAL A 118 -4.64 -2.31 -6.06
C VAL A 118 -3.57 -1.24 -5.89
N ILE A 119 -3.55 -0.61 -4.73
CA ILE A 119 -2.38 0.10 -4.22
C ILE A 119 -2.10 -0.39 -2.81
N PHE A 120 -0.90 -0.88 -2.59
CA PHE A 120 -0.40 -1.16 -1.26
C PHE A 120 0.47 0.02 -0.82
N PHE A 121 0.02 0.72 0.21
CA PHE A 121 0.71 1.83 0.86
C PHE A 121 1.46 1.31 2.08
N THR A 122 2.75 1.60 2.15
CA THR A 122 3.60 1.18 3.26
C THR A 122 4.74 2.17 3.47
N THR A 123 5.28 2.22 4.67
CA THR A 123 6.51 2.96 4.95
C THR A 123 7.75 2.07 4.89
N GLY A 124 7.56 0.80 4.54
CA GLY A 124 8.64 -0.17 4.43
C GLY A 124 9.02 -0.82 5.76
N GLY A 125 10.08 -1.61 5.72
CA GLY A 125 10.60 -2.30 6.89
C GLY A 125 11.36 -1.38 7.84
N HIS A 126 11.33 -1.71 9.13
CA HIS A 126 12.08 -1.06 10.20
C HIS A 126 12.76 -2.11 11.09
N ALA A 127 13.62 -1.65 12.02
CA ALA A 127 14.45 -2.55 12.81
C ALA A 127 13.63 -3.49 13.72
N ASP A 128 12.45 -3.04 14.17
CA ASP A 128 11.58 -3.80 15.06
C ASP A 128 10.57 -4.70 14.30
N TYR A 129 10.60 -4.71 12.97
CA TYR A 129 9.67 -5.49 12.15
C TYR A 129 9.64 -6.96 12.56
N HIS A 130 8.47 -7.46 12.96
CA HIS A 130 8.22 -8.80 13.52
C HIS A 130 9.04 -9.11 14.79
N GLN A 131 9.43 -8.09 15.56
CA GLN A 131 10.13 -8.25 16.82
C GLN A 131 9.21 -7.93 17.99
N VAL A 132 9.53 -8.50 19.18
CA VAL A 132 8.82 -8.18 20.42
C VAL A 132 9.04 -6.74 20.89
N THR A 133 9.98 -6.04 20.27
CA THR A 133 10.31 -4.64 20.52
C THR A 133 9.46 -3.67 19.70
N ASP A 134 8.63 -4.17 18.77
CA ASP A 134 7.72 -3.33 18.01
C ASP A 134 6.49 -2.98 18.86
N GLU A 135 6.55 -1.82 19.50
CA GLU A 135 5.60 -1.38 20.50
C GLU A 135 4.84 -0.12 20.06
N PRO A 136 3.59 0.07 20.53
CA PRO A 136 2.74 1.19 20.12
C PRO A 136 3.34 2.59 20.36
N GLN A 137 4.25 2.72 21.32
CA GLN A 137 4.91 4.00 21.63
C GLN A 137 5.78 4.54 20.49
N TYR A 138 6.16 3.69 19.52
CA TYR A 138 6.96 4.07 18.38
C TYR A 138 6.11 4.49 17.16
N ILE A 139 4.80 4.43 17.27
CA ILE A 139 3.89 4.86 16.19
C ILE A 139 3.98 6.38 16.03
N GLN A 140 4.20 6.79 14.80
CA GLN A 140 4.25 8.19 14.39
C GLN A 140 2.86 8.64 13.93
N TYR A 141 2.01 8.96 14.88
CA TYR A 141 0.59 9.24 14.64
C TYR A 141 0.34 10.35 13.63
N GLU A 142 1.16 11.40 13.62
CA GLU A 142 1.01 12.50 12.63
C GLU A 142 1.30 12.02 11.22
N HIS A 143 2.35 11.21 11.04
CA HIS A 143 2.67 10.63 9.75
C HIS A 143 1.56 9.67 9.29
N MET A 144 1.14 8.76 10.17
CA MET A 144 0.06 7.81 9.90
C MET A 144 -1.24 8.53 9.52
N ALA A 145 -1.64 9.57 10.26
CA ALA A 145 -2.83 10.36 9.95
C ALA A 145 -2.75 11.05 8.58
N ARG A 146 -1.56 11.48 8.15
CA ARG A 146 -1.36 12.04 6.81
C ARG A 146 -1.50 10.98 5.72
N VAL A 147 -0.99 9.76 5.97
CA VAL A 147 -1.18 8.64 5.05
C VAL A 147 -2.66 8.28 4.94
N ASP A 148 -3.35 8.17 6.07
CA ASP A 148 -4.78 7.87 6.11
C ASP A 148 -5.59 8.93 5.33
N LYS A 149 -5.25 10.22 5.52
CA LYS A 149 -5.89 11.29 4.77
C LYS A 149 -5.66 11.16 3.26
N LEU A 150 -4.43 10.95 2.83
CA LEU A 150 -4.11 10.76 1.42
C LEU A 150 -4.93 9.60 0.81
N VAL A 151 -4.96 8.46 1.50
CA VAL A 151 -5.69 7.28 1.03
C VAL A 151 -7.20 7.54 1.01
N PHE A 152 -7.74 8.26 1.98
CA PHE A 152 -9.13 8.71 1.99
C PHE A 152 -9.45 9.60 0.79
N ASP A 153 -8.57 10.55 0.45
CA ASP A 153 -8.77 11.45 -0.68
C ASP A 153 -8.68 10.70 -2.02
N ILE A 154 -7.75 9.74 -2.14
CA ILE A 154 -7.69 8.83 -3.29
C ILE A 154 -8.98 8.02 -3.40
N ALA A 155 -9.46 7.43 -2.30
CA ALA A 155 -10.69 6.65 -2.28
C ALA A 155 -11.91 7.49 -2.69
N THR A 156 -11.98 8.73 -2.21
CA THR A 156 -13.04 9.67 -2.57
C THR A 156 -12.99 10.00 -4.06
N HIS A 157 -11.81 10.27 -4.58
CA HIS A 157 -11.65 10.55 -6.02
C HIS A 157 -12.06 9.35 -6.88
N VAL A 158 -11.67 8.15 -6.49
CA VAL A 158 -12.08 6.90 -7.17
C VAL A 158 -13.60 6.69 -7.09
N ALA A 159 -14.20 6.98 -5.94
CA ALA A 159 -15.66 6.83 -5.75
C ALA A 159 -16.49 7.83 -6.56
N ASP A 160 -15.93 9.01 -6.83
CA ASP A 160 -16.59 10.09 -7.58
C ASP A 160 -16.40 9.98 -9.11
N LEU A 161 -15.65 8.97 -9.59
CA LEU A 161 -15.53 8.72 -11.02
C LEU A 161 -16.91 8.35 -11.61
N ASP A 162 -17.18 8.83 -12.82
CA ASP A 162 -18.37 8.49 -13.59
C ASP A 162 -18.28 7.13 -14.31
N HIS A 163 -17.16 6.47 -14.15
CA HIS A 163 -16.83 5.16 -14.73
C HIS A 163 -16.04 4.29 -13.73
N ARG A 164 -15.96 3.01 -14.02
CA ARG A 164 -15.09 2.09 -13.27
C ARG A 164 -13.63 2.38 -13.59
N VAL A 165 -12.75 2.34 -12.57
CA VAL A 165 -11.29 2.39 -12.77
C VAL A 165 -10.87 1.40 -13.86
N MET A 166 -10.19 1.92 -14.88
CA MET A 166 -9.79 1.13 -16.04
C MET A 166 -8.69 0.13 -15.69
N VAL A 167 -8.87 -1.11 -16.12
CA VAL A 167 -7.83 -2.15 -16.10
C VAL A 167 -7.23 -2.19 -17.51
N ASP A 168 -6.10 -1.52 -17.69
CA ASP A 168 -5.44 -1.35 -19.00
C ASP A 168 -4.17 -2.21 -19.16
N LYS A 169 -3.85 -3.01 -18.12
CA LYS A 169 -2.69 -3.91 -18.16
C LYS A 169 -3.10 -5.33 -17.79
N THR A 170 -2.42 -6.28 -18.40
CA THR A 170 -2.57 -7.71 -18.08
C THR A 170 -1.72 -8.06 -16.85
N LYS A 171 -2.19 -9.07 -16.12
CA LYS A 171 -1.49 -9.63 -14.96
C LYS A 171 -0.10 -10.14 -15.33
#